data_0e1bf8e2aba07684c8d79d69119b268b
#
_entry.id   0e1bf8e2aba07684c8d79d69119b268b
#
_cell.length_a   1.000
_cell.length_b   1.000
_cell.length_c   1.000
_cell.angle_alpha   90.00
_cell.angle_beta   90.00
_cell.angle_gamma   90.00
#
_symmetry.space_group_name_H-M   'P 1'
#
loop_
_entity.id
_entity.type
_entity.pdbx_description
1 polymer ?
#
loop_
_entity_poly.entity_id
_entity_poly.type
_entity_poly.pdbx_seq_one_letter_code
_entity_poly.pdbx_strand_id
1 'polypeptide(L)'
;MESSLRGTYRKLSEAIKVYNQTDPQQVDSRQQASFAVKRLAVAMGIHRDLGLDSVLTVPYTEDDIVRIDNFAEELATEKITGQLYTMGVPYEADRITSSVYAMTVDPVAYSLLALDKIRGKAVTDAERKKSLFTARYLSPARSLVARILAGQVVADDALVCQVTGITSEQLEKARLIDRSLQVPQGMMAMMVGGGKPATRPKAENGRGDEAKHLGKPSTAMMKAAMKGKPTYTKAEINLAQAVLEVERTILNVHRYKAALLQSPEQEIRSLLNALDGGYTAPSPGGDPIANPNTLPTGRNLFAINAEATPSESAWEKGKKLAENTIEMYRKRHNDSIPRKVSYTLWSGE
;
A
#
# COMPACT_ATOMS: atom_id res chain seq x y z
N MET A 1 29.45 5.09 1.69
CA MET A 1 28.55 6.20 2.09
C MET A 1 27.64 5.80 3.26
N GLU A 2 27.04 4.61 3.30
CA GLU A 2 26.14 4.19 4.40
C GLU A 2 26.77 4.22 5.81
N SER A 3 28.04 3.91 5.97
CA SER A 3 28.70 3.91 7.29
C SER A 3 28.86 5.32 7.87
N SER A 4 29.04 6.36 7.03
CA SER A 4 29.15 7.75 7.47
C SER A 4 27.81 8.36 7.87
N LEU A 5 26.73 8.03 7.16
CA LEU A 5 25.38 8.45 7.51
C LEU A 5 24.92 7.80 8.82
N ARG A 6 25.17 6.50 9.03
CA ARG A 6 24.89 5.83 10.31
C ARG A 6 25.67 6.46 11.46
N GLY A 7 26.96 6.72 11.27
CA GLY A 7 27.82 7.33 12.30
C GLY A 7 27.36 8.73 12.70
N THR A 8 26.98 9.59 11.75
CA THR A 8 26.52 10.95 12.03
C THR A 8 25.11 10.94 12.61
N TYR A 9 24.23 10.08 12.12
CA TYR A 9 22.90 9.86 12.64
C TYR A 9 22.92 9.43 14.11
N ARG A 10 23.79 8.45 14.45
CA ARG A 10 23.97 8.03 15.85
C ARG A 10 24.42 9.17 16.76
N LYS A 11 25.34 10.01 16.29
CA LYS A 11 25.78 11.20 17.03
C LYS A 11 24.63 12.20 17.25
N LEU A 12 23.77 12.39 16.25
CA LEU A 12 22.59 13.26 16.38
C LEU A 12 21.63 12.70 17.44
N SER A 13 21.30 11.42 17.37
CA SER A 13 20.42 10.77 18.35
C SER A 13 21.00 10.82 19.78
N GLU A 14 22.32 10.63 19.93
CA GLU A 14 23.01 10.79 21.21
C GLU A 14 22.94 12.24 21.73
N ALA A 15 23.14 13.22 20.85
CA ALA A 15 23.03 14.65 21.23
C ALA A 15 21.62 15.05 21.66
N ILE A 16 20.59 14.53 20.97
CA ILE A 16 19.19 14.74 21.34
C ILE A 16 18.88 14.09 22.70
N LYS A 17 19.37 12.89 22.95
CA LYS A 17 19.24 12.24 24.26
C LYS A 17 19.86 13.06 25.38
N VAL A 18 21.06 13.59 25.16
CA VAL A 18 21.72 14.47 26.13
C VAL A 18 20.86 15.70 26.41
N TYR A 19 20.34 16.36 25.38
CA TYR A 19 19.41 17.48 25.52
C TYR A 19 18.18 17.12 26.34
N ASN A 20 17.51 15.99 26.02
CA ASN A 20 16.31 15.53 26.71
C ASN A 20 16.56 15.12 28.18
N GLN A 21 17.78 14.68 28.50
CA GLN A 21 18.19 14.32 29.86
C GLN A 21 18.70 15.51 30.70
N THR A 22 19.01 16.65 30.06
CA THR A 22 19.48 17.83 30.76
C THR A 22 18.33 18.51 31.48
N ASP A 23 18.50 18.79 32.78
CA ASP A 23 17.49 19.45 33.59
C ASP A 23 17.12 20.83 32.99
N PRO A 24 15.81 21.08 32.75
CA PRO A 24 15.33 22.37 32.23
C PRO A 24 15.79 23.59 33.04
N GLN A 25 16.09 23.44 34.33
CA GLN A 25 16.58 24.52 35.19
C GLN A 25 18.05 24.83 34.96
N GLN A 26 18.82 23.95 34.34
CA GLN A 26 20.23 24.18 34.00
C GLN A 26 20.36 24.84 32.62
N VAL A 27 20.03 26.12 32.55
CA VAL A 27 19.93 26.91 31.31
C VAL A 27 21.19 26.80 30.45
N ASP A 28 22.37 26.99 31.02
CA ASP A 28 23.64 26.97 30.27
C ASP A 28 23.92 25.57 29.67
N SER A 29 23.72 24.52 30.46
CA SER A 29 23.91 23.13 30.00
C SER A 29 22.92 22.77 28.90
N ARG A 30 21.67 23.21 29.02
CA ARG A 30 20.63 22.96 28.03
C ARG A 30 20.89 23.72 26.72
N GLN A 31 21.41 24.96 26.81
CA GLN A 31 21.85 25.71 25.63
C GLN A 31 23.01 25.02 24.91
N GLN A 32 24.02 24.54 25.65
CA GLN A 32 25.15 23.81 25.06
C GLN A 32 24.70 22.53 24.36
N ALA A 33 23.78 21.76 24.95
CA ALA A 33 23.20 20.59 24.36
C ALA A 33 22.42 20.94 23.09
N SER A 34 21.62 22.00 23.08
CA SER A 34 20.92 22.52 21.90
C SER A 34 21.88 22.90 20.77
N PHE A 35 23.01 23.57 21.09
CA PHE A 35 24.05 23.86 20.08
C PHE A 35 24.69 22.61 19.51
N ALA A 36 24.85 21.53 20.29
CA ALA A 36 25.37 20.28 19.80
C ALA A 36 24.42 19.65 18.79
N VAL A 37 23.11 19.63 19.09
CA VAL A 37 22.07 19.16 18.15
C VAL A 37 22.07 20.02 16.88
N LYS A 38 22.09 21.35 17.02
CA LYS A 38 22.07 22.28 15.88
C LYS A 38 23.27 22.09 14.96
N ARG A 39 24.47 21.95 15.48
CA ARG A 39 25.67 21.71 14.67
C ARG A 39 25.55 20.42 13.85
N LEU A 40 25.01 19.36 14.43
CA LEU A 40 24.84 18.11 13.73
C LEU A 40 23.71 18.20 12.69
N ALA A 41 22.58 18.81 13.02
CA ALA A 41 21.47 19.01 12.10
C ALA A 41 21.88 19.88 10.88
N VAL A 42 22.67 20.93 11.10
CA VAL A 42 23.21 21.77 10.02
C VAL A 42 24.21 20.99 9.16
N ALA A 43 25.13 20.25 9.79
CA ALA A 43 26.13 19.45 9.07
C ALA A 43 25.49 18.34 8.23
N MET A 44 24.34 17.79 8.66
CA MET A 44 23.58 16.76 7.95
C MET A 44 22.60 17.33 6.90
N GLY A 45 22.39 18.65 6.89
CA GLY A 45 21.44 19.29 5.99
C GLY A 45 19.97 19.26 6.47
N ILE A 46 19.66 18.59 7.58
CA ILE A 46 18.31 18.44 8.15
C ILE A 46 17.62 19.79 8.38
N HIS A 47 18.38 20.82 8.72
CA HIS A 47 17.85 22.18 8.89
C HIS A 47 17.14 22.70 7.63
N ARG A 48 17.58 22.30 6.42
CA ARG A 48 16.96 22.70 5.15
C ARG A 48 15.61 22.00 4.95
N ASP A 49 15.59 20.71 5.23
CA ASP A 49 14.38 19.88 5.07
C ASP A 49 13.27 20.31 6.04
N LEU A 50 13.65 20.78 7.24
CA LEU A 50 12.73 21.27 8.25
C LEU A 50 12.49 22.80 8.20
N GLY A 51 13.15 23.53 7.32
CA GLY A 51 13.05 24.98 7.24
C GLY A 51 13.56 25.69 8.51
N LEU A 52 14.60 25.13 9.16
CA LEU A 52 15.21 25.71 10.36
C LEU A 52 16.41 26.59 9.99
N ASP A 53 16.72 27.53 10.86
CA ASP A 53 17.88 28.41 10.64
C ASP A 53 19.21 27.68 10.83
N SER A 54 20.26 28.14 10.14
CA SER A 54 21.62 27.58 10.20
C SER A 54 22.60 28.40 11.01
N VAL A 55 22.17 29.47 11.67
CA VAL A 55 23.03 30.41 12.41
C VAL A 55 23.48 29.78 13.72
N LEU A 56 24.77 29.45 13.82
CA LEU A 56 25.33 28.70 14.94
C LEU A 56 25.55 29.54 16.21
N THR A 57 25.14 30.79 16.22
CA THR A 57 25.22 31.68 17.39
C THR A 57 23.96 31.72 18.24
N VAL A 58 22.86 31.15 17.71
CA VAL A 58 21.56 31.07 18.40
C VAL A 58 21.21 29.59 18.59
N PRO A 59 20.86 29.11 19.79
CA PRO A 59 20.47 27.74 20.02
C PRO A 59 19.11 27.46 19.35
N TYR A 60 18.82 26.21 19.08
CA TYR A 60 17.46 25.81 18.71
C TYR A 60 16.53 25.86 19.91
N THR A 61 15.28 26.18 19.65
CA THR A 61 14.20 26.11 20.63
C THR A 61 13.87 24.65 20.94
N GLU A 62 13.10 24.41 21.99
CA GLU A 62 12.60 23.08 22.34
C GLU A 62 11.76 22.49 21.22
N ASP A 63 10.89 23.31 20.60
CA ASP A 63 10.07 22.90 19.47
C ASP A 63 10.91 22.48 18.23
N ASP A 64 12.00 23.22 17.97
CA ASP A 64 12.91 22.86 16.87
C ASP A 64 13.59 21.52 17.13
N ILE A 65 13.98 21.25 18.37
CA ILE A 65 14.62 19.97 18.73
C ILE A 65 13.62 18.83 18.66
N VAL A 66 12.37 19.03 19.10
CA VAL A 66 11.30 18.04 18.94
C VAL A 66 11.04 17.73 17.46
N ARG A 67 11.06 18.74 16.58
CA ARG A 67 10.92 18.55 15.14
C ARG A 67 12.08 17.74 14.55
N ILE A 68 13.30 18.02 15.00
CA ILE A 68 14.49 17.26 14.57
C ILE A 68 14.44 15.82 15.11
N ASP A 69 13.99 15.62 16.35
CA ASP A 69 13.85 14.29 16.95
C ASP A 69 12.83 13.44 16.20
N ASN A 70 11.66 14.01 15.89
CA ASN A 70 10.64 13.34 15.09
C ASN A 70 11.16 12.98 13.69
N PHE A 71 11.83 13.92 13.02
CA PHE A 71 12.43 13.69 11.70
C PHE A 71 13.51 12.61 11.76
N ALA A 72 14.33 12.64 12.81
CA ALA A 72 15.36 11.64 13.05
C ALA A 72 14.75 10.26 13.35
N GLU A 73 13.64 10.19 14.09
CA GLU A 73 12.88 8.95 14.29
C GLU A 73 12.21 8.45 13.00
N GLU A 74 11.68 9.34 12.17
CA GLU A 74 11.15 8.99 10.84
C GLU A 74 12.25 8.38 9.96
N LEU A 75 13.42 9.03 9.87
CA LEU A 75 14.57 8.48 9.14
C LEU A 75 15.09 7.15 9.73
N ALA A 76 15.06 6.98 11.07
CA ALA A 76 15.46 5.72 11.69
C ALA A 76 14.44 4.60 11.48
N THR A 77 13.17 4.97 11.36
CA THR A 77 12.06 4.06 11.07
C THR A 77 11.82 3.91 9.57
N GLU A 78 12.32 4.85 8.76
CA GLU A 78 12.40 4.67 7.31
C GLU A 78 13.41 3.55 7.04
N LYS A 79 12.85 2.37 6.93
CA LYS A 79 13.61 1.13 6.77
C LYS A 79 14.21 1.12 5.38
N ILE A 80 15.37 1.77 5.23
CA ILE A 80 16.30 1.43 4.15
C ILE A 80 16.76 0.00 4.44
N THR A 81 15.88 -0.94 4.17
CA THR A 81 16.08 -2.38 4.37
C THR A 81 17.05 -2.94 3.33
N GLY A 82 17.74 -2.08 2.59
CA GLY A 82 18.53 -2.57 1.51
C GLY A 82 19.86 -1.89 1.33
N GLN A 83 20.92 -2.68 1.29
CA GLN A 83 22.11 -2.38 0.53
C GLN A 83 21.71 -2.15 -0.95
N LEU A 84 22.64 -1.70 -1.79
CA LEU A 84 22.40 -1.57 -3.23
C LEU A 84 21.80 -2.87 -3.78
N TYR A 85 20.67 -2.72 -4.45
CA TYR A 85 19.98 -3.80 -5.12
C TYR A 85 20.80 -4.26 -6.33
N THR A 86 21.01 -5.56 -6.43
CA THR A 86 21.63 -6.17 -7.61
C THR A 86 20.64 -7.16 -8.21
N MET A 87 20.25 -6.94 -9.46
CA MET A 87 19.28 -7.79 -10.16
C MET A 87 19.74 -9.23 -10.22
N GLY A 88 18.86 -10.14 -9.91
CA GLY A 88 19.11 -11.59 -9.95
C GLY A 88 19.96 -12.14 -8.83
N VAL A 89 20.40 -11.32 -7.87
CA VAL A 89 21.17 -11.78 -6.71
C VAL A 89 20.21 -12.08 -5.56
N PRO A 90 20.27 -13.32 -4.99
CA PRO A 90 19.46 -13.68 -3.84
C PRO A 90 19.70 -12.77 -2.64
N TYR A 91 18.61 -12.40 -1.95
CA TYR A 91 18.71 -11.61 -0.73
C TYR A 91 19.21 -12.47 0.44
N GLU A 92 19.98 -11.86 1.32
CA GLU A 92 20.36 -12.48 2.58
C GLU A 92 19.14 -12.74 3.48
N ALA A 93 19.19 -13.80 4.28
CA ALA A 93 18.07 -14.22 5.13
C ALA A 93 17.59 -13.12 6.10
N ASP A 94 18.53 -12.36 6.67
CA ASP A 94 18.22 -11.26 7.58
C ASP A 94 17.52 -10.10 6.89
N ARG A 95 17.88 -9.85 5.63
CA ARG A 95 17.21 -8.83 4.80
C ARG A 95 15.78 -9.24 4.46
N ILE A 96 15.59 -10.48 4.05
CA ILE A 96 14.23 -11.01 3.80
C ILE A 96 13.40 -10.88 5.07
N THR A 97 13.93 -11.30 6.20
CA THR A 97 13.23 -11.26 7.48
C THR A 97 12.87 -9.83 7.88
N SER A 98 13.81 -8.89 7.81
CA SER A 98 13.57 -7.48 8.16
C SER A 98 12.62 -6.79 7.20
N SER A 99 12.69 -7.08 5.90
CA SER A 99 11.78 -6.53 4.89
C SER A 99 10.35 -7.03 5.10
N VAL A 100 10.17 -8.35 5.28
CA VAL A 100 8.83 -8.92 5.54
C VAL A 100 8.25 -8.40 6.85
N TYR A 101 9.08 -8.30 7.88
CA TYR A 101 8.67 -7.69 9.15
C TYR A 101 8.15 -6.26 8.95
N ALA A 102 8.87 -5.46 8.16
CA ALA A 102 8.49 -4.11 7.84
C ALA A 102 7.17 -4.01 7.06
N MET A 103 6.96 -4.90 6.10
CA MET A 103 5.73 -4.93 5.28
C MET A 103 4.49 -5.38 6.03
N THR A 104 4.64 -6.14 7.14
CA THR A 104 3.52 -6.89 7.71
C THR A 104 3.09 -6.46 9.11
N VAL A 105 3.98 -5.86 9.91
CA VAL A 105 3.66 -5.51 11.30
C VAL A 105 2.52 -4.50 11.39
N ASP A 106 2.60 -3.40 10.67
CA ASP A 106 1.59 -2.36 10.72
C ASP A 106 0.24 -2.83 10.15
N PRO A 107 0.17 -3.50 8.97
CA PRO A 107 -1.07 -4.10 8.50
C PRO A 107 -1.73 -5.04 9.50
N VAL A 108 -0.98 -5.91 10.18
CA VAL A 108 -1.51 -6.79 11.23
C VAL A 108 -2.06 -5.96 12.40
N ALA A 109 -1.32 -4.96 12.89
CA ALA A 109 -1.77 -4.12 14.00
C ALA A 109 -3.07 -3.37 13.67
N TYR A 110 -3.15 -2.78 12.45
CA TYR A 110 -4.33 -2.05 12.01
C TYR A 110 -5.53 -2.97 11.74
N SER A 111 -5.33 -4.18 11.25
CA SER A 111 -6.41 -5.16 11.07
C SER A 111 -7.01 -5.60 12.40
N LEU A 112 -6.20 -5.82 13.43
CA LEU A 112 -6.65 -6.11 14.78
C LEU A 112 -7.44 -4.94 15.40
N LEU A 113 -6.97 -3.71 15.23
CA LEU A 113 -7.70 -2.51 15.63
C LEU A 113 -9.05 -2.41 14.92
N ALA A 114 -9.10 -2.67 13.61
CA ALA A 114 -10.33 -2.64 12.83
C ALA A 114 -11.34 -3.69 13.33
N LEU A 115 -10.88 -4.90 13.61
CA LEU A 115 -11.71 -5.96 14.17
C LEU A 115 -12.29 -5.58 15.54
N ASP A 116 -11.48 -5.02 16.44
CA ASP A 116 -11.93 -4.57 17.76
C ASP A 116 -12.95 -3.41 17.65
N LYS A 117 -12.79 -2.51 16.69
CA LYS A 117 -13.79 -1.47 16.42
C LYS A 117 -15.14 -2.06 16.01
N ILE A 118 -15.14 -3.03 15.10
CA ILE A 118 -16.38 -3.69 14.65
C ILE A 118 -17.06 -4.43 15.81
N ARG A 119 -16.29 -5.00 16.75
CA ARG A 119 -16.81 -5.70 17.93
C ARG A 119 -17.29 -4.78 19.06
N GLY A 120 -17.20 -3.46 18.88
CA GLY A 120 -17.52 -2.52 19.94
C GLY A 120 -16.58 -2.58 21.15
N LYS A 121 -15.45 -3.29 21.03
CA LYS A 121 -14.35 -3.25 22.01
C LYS A 121 -13.48 -2.01 21.84
N ALA A 122 -14.01 -1.03 21.12
CA ALA A 122 -13.25 0.10 20.61
C ALA A 122 -12.82 1.01 21.78
N VAL A 123 -11.70 1.31 21.66
CA VAL A 123 -10.85 2.44 21.54
C VAL A 123 -11.67 3.73 21.62
N THR A 124 -11.78 4.24 22.84
CA THR A 124 -12.20 5.62 23.08
C THR A 124 -11.16 6.59 22.49
N ASP A 125 -11.49 7.87 22.30
CA ASP A 125 -10.52 8.87 21.78
C ASP A 125 -9.23 8.93 22.61
N ALA A 126 -9.28 8.53 23.91
CA ALA A 126 -8.11 8.38 24.75
C ALA A 126 -7.20 7.19 24.35
N GLU A 127 -7.75 6.15 23.75
CA GLU A 127 -7.00 4.97 23.27
C GLU A 127 -6.37 5.21 21.87
N ARG A 128 -6.68 6.31 21.21
CA ARG A 128 -5.94 6.83 20.04
C ARG A 128 -4.58 7.41 20.43
N LYS A 129 -4.29 7.54 21.72
CA LYS A 129 -2.94 7.94 22.14
C LYS A 129 -1.94 6.87 21.67
N LYS A 130 -0.88 7.32 21.03
CA LYS A 130 0.20 6.50 20.44
C LYS A 130 0.67 5.36 21.38
N SER A 131 0.71 5.59 22.69
CA SER A 131 1.12 4.61 23.70
C SER A 131 0.14 3.42 23.82
N LEU A 132 -1.17 3.67 23.77
CA LEU A 132 -2.18 2.61 23.91
C LEU A 132 -2.31 1.79 22.63
N PHE A 133 -2.24 2.40 21.46
CA PHE A 133 -2.16 1.68 20.19
C PHE A 133 -0.93 0.77 20.17
N THR A 134 0.22 1.29 20.59
CA THR A 134 1.46 0.51 20.66
C THR A 134 1.32 -0.69 21.58
N ALA A 135 0.81 -0.51 22.78
CA ALA A 135 0.69 -1.58 23.76
C ALA A 135 -0.33 -2.67 23.34
N ARG A 136 -1.48 -2.24 22.79
CA ARG A 136 -2.61 -3.15 22.54
C ARG A 136 -2.55 -3.84 21.17
N TYR A 137 -2.02 -3.18 20.16
CA TYR A 137 -2.02 -3.71 18.78
C TYR A 137 -0.64 -3.87 18.19
N LEU A 138 0.22 -2.85 18.29
CA LEU A 138 1.51 -2.86 17.60
C LEU A 138 2.49 -3.86 18.24
N SER A 139 2.61 -3.88 19.59
CA SER A 139 3.49 -4.82 20.28
C SER A 139 3.08 -6.29 20.10
N PRO A 140 1.77 -6.65 20.23
CA PRO A 140 1.31 -7.98 19.87
C PRO A 140 1.55 -8.36 18.42
N ALA A 141 1.31 -7.43 17.46
CA ALA A 141 1.58 -7.67 16.04
C ALA A 141 3.07 -7.92 15.78
N ARG A 142 3.96 -7.12 16.39
CA ARG A 142 5.41 -7.33 16.32
C ARG A 142 5.82 -8.71 16.82
N SER A 143 5.32 -9.11 17.98
CA SER A 143 5.59 -10.43 18.54
C SER A 143 5.07 -11.56 17.65
N LEU A 144 3.84 -11.42 17.13
CA LEU A 144 3.22 -12.41 16.26
C LEU A 144 4.02 -12.59 14.96
N VAL A 145 4.31 -11.50 14.25
CA VAL A 145 5.07 -11.53 13.00
C VAL A 145 6.47 -12.09 13.22
N ALA A 146 7.17 -11.68 14.29
CA ALA A 146 8.49 -12.21 14.61
C ALA A 146 8.45 -13.74 14.85
N ARG A 147 7.46 -14.25 15.56
CA ARG A 147 7.28 -15.68 15.82
C ARG A 147 6.98 -16.48 14.54
N ILE A 148 6.18 -15.92 13.63
CA ILE A 148 5.88 -16.53 12.32
C ILE A 148 7.17 -16.59 11.49
N LEU A 149 7.93 -15.51 11.41
CA LEU A 149 9.18 -15.44 10.65
C LEU A 149 10.26 -16.37 11.20
N ALA A 150 10.30 -16.54 12.54
CA ALA A 150 11.20 -17.48 13.21
C ALA A 150 10.74 -18.95 13.09
N GLY A 151 9.59 -19.23 12.46
CA GLY A 151 9.04 -20.59 12.35
C GLY A 151 8.49 -21.18 13.65
N GLN A 152 8.30 -20.37 14.69
CA GLN A 152 7.76 -20.80 15.97
C GLN A 152 6.24 -21.02 15.93
N VAL A 153 5.57 -20.37 14.99
CA VAL A 153 4.12 -20.47 14.78
C VAL A 153 3.88 -20.52 13.26
N VAL A 154 2.95 -21.38 12.87
CA VAL A 154 2.52 -21.46 11.46
C VAL A 154 1.37 -20.47 11.25
N ALA A 155 1.45 -19.70 10.15
CA ALA A 155 0.35 -18.82 9.74
C ALA A 155 -0.73 -19.64 9.02
N ASP A 156 -1.63 -20.22 9.79
CA ASP A 156 -2.72 -21.08 9.34
C ASP A 156 -4.07 -20.65 9.95
N ASP A 157 -5.13 -21.37 9.62
CA ASP A 157 -6.48 -21.12 10.13
C ASP A 157 -6.55 -21.19 11.66
N ALA A 158 -5.78 -22.10 12.27
CA ALA A 158 -5.76 -22.24 13.72
C ALA A 158 -5.20 -20.98 14.40
N LEU A 159 -4.12 -20.43 13.85
CA LEU A 159 -3.55 -19.17 14.32
C LEU A 159 -4.53 -18.00 14.13
N VAL A 160 -5.17 -17.92 12.96
CA VAL A 160 -6.19 -16.89 12.68
C VAL A 160 -7.34 -16.98 13.70
N CYS A 161 -7.86 -18.18 13.96
CA CYS A 161 -8.91 -18.40 14.95
C CYS A 161 -8.44 -17.97 16.36
N GLN A 162 -7.22 -18.35 16.74
CA GLN A 162 -6.64 -17.96 18.03
C GLN A 162 -6.52 -16.44 18.17
N VAL A 163 -5.96 -15.77 17.16
CA VAL A 163 -5.72 -14.32 17.19
C VAL A 163 -7.02 -13.52 17.15
N THR A 164 -7.98 -13.98 16.36
CA THR A 164 -9.28 -13.32 16.23
C THR A 164 -10.28 -13.73 17.30
N GLY A 165 -10.03 -14.82 18.04
CA GLY A 165 -10.94 -15.35 19.06
C GLY A 165 -12.26 -15.86 18.48
N ILE A 166 -12.23 -16.47 17.28
CA ILE A 166 -13.39 -17.10 16.63
C ILE A 166 -13.15 -18.61 16.45
N THR A 167 -14.22 -19.34 16.18
CA THR A 167 -14.14 -20.77 15.83
C THR A 167 -13.83 -20.97 14.34
N SER A 168 -13.34 -22.15 13.96
CA SER A 168 -13.13 -22.51 12.56
C SER A 168 -14.41 -22.42 11.73
N GLU A 169 -15.56 -22.77 12.32
CA GLU A 169 -16.86 -22.63 11.66
C GLU A 169 -17.22 -21.17 11.37
N GLN A 170 -16.90 -20.28 12.31
CA GLN A 170 -17.11 -18.83 12.11
C GLN A 170 -16.19 -18.26 11.05
N LEU A 171 -14.94 -18.75 10.94
CA LEU A 171 -14.01 -18.37 9.89
C LEU A 171 -14.53 -18.81 8.52
N GLU A 172 -14.98 -20.07 8.40
CA GLU A 172 -15.59 -20.55 7.16
C GLU A 172 -16.87 -19.79 6.79
N LYS A 173 -17.71 -19.46 7.79
CA LYS A 173 -18.88 -18.60 7.56
C LYS A 173 -18.45 -17.21 7.01
N ALA A 174 -17.39 -16.63 7.56
CA ALA A 174 -16.86 -15.34 7.07
C ALA A 174 -16.41 -15.45 5.60
N ARG A 175 -15.69 -16.50 5.23
CA ARG A 175 -15.28 -16.79 3.84
C ARG A 175 -16.48 -16.99 2.91
N LEU A 176 -17.54 -17.66 3.36
CA LEU A 176 -18.77 -17.82 2.59
C LEU A 176 -19.50 -16.51 2.35
N ILE A 177 -19.56 -15.64 3.37
CA ILE A 177 -20.13 -14.30 3.24
C ILE A 177 -19.37 -13.51 2.18
N ASP A 178 -18.05 -13.46 2.25
CA ASP A 178 -17.22 -12.73 1.30
C ASP A 178 -17.40 -13.24 -0.14
N ARG A 179 -17.34 -14.57 -0.35
CA ARG A 179 -17.62 -15.17 -1.66
C ARG A 179 -19.00 -14.81 -2.21
N SER A 180 -20.00 -14.68 -1.34
CA SER A 180 -21.37 -14.30 -1.77
C SER A 180 -21.48 -12.86 -2.24
N LEU A 181 -20.58 -11.99 -1.79
CA LEU A 181 -20.51 -10.57 -2.17
C LEU A 181 -19.72 -10.35 -3.47
N GLN A 182 -18.85 -11.29 -3.83
CA GLN A 182 -18.10 -11.21 -5.07
C GLN A 182 -19.04 -11.41 -6.27
N VAL A 183 -19.13 -10.40 -7.13
CA VAL A 183 -19.85 -10.52 -8.40
C VAL A 183 -19.03 -11.42 -9.32
N PRO A 184 -19.62 -12.46 -9.94
CA PRO A 184 -18.88 -13.30 -10.88
C PRO A 184 -18.23 -12.43 -11.97
N GLN A 185 -16.94 -12.64 -12.24
CA GLN A 185 -16.17 -11.83 -13.22
C GLN A 185 -16.84 -11.77 -14.60
N GLY A 186 -17.56 -12.82 -15.01
CA GLY A 186 -18.37 -12.81 -16.23
C GLY A 186 -19.55 -11.83 -16.22
N MET A 187 -20.12 -11.52 -15.05
CA MET A 187 -21.19 -10.53 -14.91
C MET A 187 -20.65 -9.09 -14.89
N MET A 188 -19.45 -8.86 -14.36
CA MET A 188 -18.77 -7.56 -14.43
C MET A 188 -18.41 -7.19 -15.86
N ALA A 189 -17.90 -8.14 -16.65
CA ALA A 189 -17.63 -7.93 -18.07
C ALA A 189 -18.90 -7.56 -18.86
N MET A 190 -20.06 -8.07 -18.48
CA MET A 190 -21.34 -7.71 -19.09
C MET A 190 -21.89 -6.34 -18.62
N MET A 191 -21.60 -5.90 -17.40
CA MET A 191 -22.02 -4.59 -16.89
C MET A 191 -21.15 -3.43 -17.41
N VAL A 192 -19.85 -3.66 -17.62
CA VAL A 192 -18.90 -2.64 -18.13
C VAL A 192 -18.89 -2.62 -19.67
N GLY A 193 -19.29 -3.69 -20.33
CA GLY A 193 -19.27 -3.85 -21.78
C GLY A 193 -20.46 -3.24 -22.54
N GLY A 194 -20.88 -2.04 -22.21
CA GLY A 194 -21.80 -1.25 -23.05
C GLY A 194 -21.19 -0.67 -24.34
N GLY A 195 -19.94 -0.96 -24.63
CA GLY A 195 -19.24 -0.59 -25.86
C GLY A 195 -19.34 -1.71 -26.90
N LYS A 196 -19.81 -1.38 -28.12
CA LYS A 196 -19.76 -2.29 -29.27
C LYS A 196 -18.36 -2.88 -29.43
N PRO A 197 -18.22 -4.19 -29.69
CA PRO A 197 -16.90 -4.78 -29.93
C PRO A 197 -16.30 -4.13 -31.18
N ALA A 198 -15.08 -3.62 -31.05
CA ALA A 198 -14.30 -3.16 -32.18
C ALA A 198 -14.14 -4.32 -33.17
N THR A 199 -14.55 -4.09 -34.42
CA THR A 199 -14.41 -5.04 -35.53
C THR A 199 -12.93 -5.38 -35.72
N ARG A 200 -12.53 -6.61 -35.42
CA ARG A 200 -11.27 -7.19 -35.88
C ARG A 200 -11.27 -7.29 -37.40
N PRO A 201 -10.15 -7.02 -38.09
CA PRO A 201 -10.04 -7.26 -39.51
C PRO A 201 -10.24 -8.79 -39.79
N LYS A 202 -11.07 -9.10 -40.77
CA LYS A 202 -11.30 -10.44 -41.25
C LYS A 202 -10.00 -11.05 -41.76
N ALA A 203 -9.56 -12.15 -41.14
CA ALA A 203 -8.74 -13.12 -41.84
C ALA A 203 -9.71 -14.09 -42.57
N GLU A 204 -9.62 -14.13 -43.88
CA GLU A 204 -10.30 -15.12 -44.70
C GLU A 204 -9.66 -16.49 -44.43
N ASN A 205 -10.42 -17.39 -43.82
CA ASN A 205 -10.52 -18.79 -44.31
C ASN A 205 -11.60 -19.52 -43.53
N GLY A 206 -12.50 -20.13 -44.32
CA GLY A 206 -13.76 -20.66 -43.94
C GLY A 206 -13.73 -21.89 -43.02
N ARG A 207 -14.73 -21.91 -42.16
CA ARG A 207 -15.67 -22.98 -41.87
C ARG A 207 -16.61 -22.49 -40.79
N GLY A 208 -17.91 -22.56 -41.06
CA GLY A 208 -18.92 -22.08 -40.17
C GLY A 208 -19.03 -22.92 -38.91
N ASP A 209 -19.33 -22.20 -37.82
CA ASP A 209 -20.12 -22.72 -36.72
C ASP A 209 -20.91 -21.58 -36.11
N GLU A 210 -22.18 -21.82 -35.89
CA GLU A 210 -23.21 -20.89 -35.43
C GLU A 210 -22.83 -20.29 -34.07
N ALA A 211 -22.43 -19.03 -34.05
CA ALA A 211 -22.39 -18.25 -32.82
C ALA A 211 -23.83 -17.95 -32.37
N LYS A 212 -24.35 -18.75 -31.45
CA LYS A 212 -25.61 -18.48 -30.75
C LYS A 212 -25.54 -17.09 -30.14
N HIS A 213 -26.44 -16.23 -30.58
CA HIS A 213 -26.71 -14.91 -29.93
C HIS A 213 -27.00 -15.12 -28.45
N LEU A 214 -26.04 -14.85 -27.59
CA LEU A 214 -26.30 -14.65 -26.16
C LEU A 214 -27.00 -13.29 -26.02
N GLY A 215 -28.31 -13.31 -25.98
CA GLY A 215 -29.15 -12.16 -25.66
C GLY A 215 -28.82 -11.63 -24.25
N LYS A 216 -29.00 -10.30 -24.05
CA LYS A 216 -28.89 -9.69 -22.72
C LYS A 216 -29.72 -10.50 -21.71
N PRO A 217 -29.17 -10.85 -20.55
CA PRO A 217 -29.94 -11.60 -19.56
C PRO A 217 -31.18 -10.80 -19.18
N SER A 218 -32.34 -11.42 -19.26
CA SER A 218 -33.60 -10.78 -18.91
C SER A 218 -33.63 -10.43 -17.42
N THR A 219 -34.35 -9.38 -17.06
CA THR A 219 -34.56 -8.95 -15.65
C THR A 219 -35.08 -10.13 -14.80
N ALA A 220 -35.78 -11.08 -15.40
CA ALA A 220 -36.25 -12.31 -14.78
C ALA A 220 -35.09 -13.28 -14.47
N MET A 221 -34.11 -13.42 -15.37
CA MET A 221 -32.89 -14.23 -15.13
C MET A 221 -32.02 -13.61 -14.04
N MET A 222 -31.90 -12.26 -13.98
CA MET A 222 -31.21 -11.58 -12.89
C MET A 222 -31.93 -11.77 -11.54
N LYS A 223 -33.27 -11.67 -11.51
CA LYS A 223 -34.07 -11.97 -10.33
C LYS A 223 -34.00 -13.45 -9.91
N ALA A 224 -33.93 -14.39 -10.85
CA ALA A 224 -33.77 -15.81 -10.55
C ALA A 224 -32.37 -16.15 -10.00
N ALA A 225 -31.32 -15.53 -10.52
CA ALA A 225 -29.95 -15.68 -9.99
C ALA A 225 -29.79 -15.06 -8.59
N MET A 226 -30.63 -14.10 -8.20
CA MET A 226 -30.69 -13.55 -6.85
C MET A 226 -31.62 -14.33 -5.89
N LYS A 227 -32.54 -15.15 -6.42
CA LYS A 227 -33.44 -15.99 -5.63
C LYS A 227 -32.67 -17.17 -5.08
N GLY A 228 -32.21 -17.06 -3.84
CA GLY A 228 -31.53 -18.16 -3.13
C GLY A 228 -30.17 -17.80 -2.54
N LYS A 229 -29.65 -16.58 -2.75
CA LYS A 229 -28.46 -16.15 -2.00
C LYS A 229 -28.85 -15.84 -0.56
N PRO A 230 -28.12 -16.39 0.42
CA PRO A 230 -28.36 -16.06 1.80
C PRO A 230 -28.19 -14.54 2.00
N THR A 231 -29.19 -13.93 2.63
CA THR A 231 -29.16 -12.49 2.94
C THR A 231 -28.46 -12.31 4.29
N TYR A 232 -27.31 -11.65 4.28
CA TYR A 232 -26.56 -11.35 5.50
C TYR A 232 -26.83 -9.91 5.95
N THR A 233 -26.84 -9.69 7.24
CA THR A 233 -26.95 -8.35 7.82
C THR A 233 -25.66 -7.55 7.58
N LYS A 234 -25.77 -6.21 7.56
CA LYS A 234 -24.58 -5.34 7.45
C LYS A 234 -23.55 -5.60 8.56
N ALA A 235 -24.02 -5.94 9.76
CA ALA A 235 -23.14 -6.28 10.88
C ALA A 235 -22.36 -7.59 10.62
N GLU A 236 -23.02 -8.63 10.10
CA GLU A 236 -22.34 -9.88 9.73
C GLU A 236 -21.32 -9.67 8.61
N ILE A 237 -21.66 -8.88 7.62
CA ILE A 237 -20.74 -8.56 6.51
C ILE A 237 -19.51 -7.82 7.04
N ASN A 238 -19.70 -6.76 7.83
CA ASN A 238 -18.59 -5.98 8.38
C ASN A 238 -17.69 -6.84 9.28
N LEU A 239 -18.27 -7.71 10.10
CA LEU A 239 -17.50 -8.61 10.96
C LEU A 239 -16.70 -9.63 10.10
N ALA A 240 -17.34 -10.23 9.12
CA ALA A 240 -16.69 -11.16 8.21
C ALA A 240 -15.49 -10.51 7.49
N GLN A 241 -15.69 -9.33 6.93
CA GLN A 241 -14.62 -8.58 6.25
C GLN A 241 -13.46 -8.22 7.20
N ALA A 242 -13.76 -7.80 8.44
CA ALA A 242 -12.71 -7.50 9.43
C ALA A 242 -11.93 -8.76 9.86
N VAL A 243 -12.58 -9.89 10.01
CA VAL A 243 -11.92 -11.17 10.30
C VAL A 243 -11.02 -11.61 9.14
N LEU A 244 -11.53 -11.55 7.91
CA LEU A 244 -10.76 -11.91 6.72
C LEU A 244 -9.61 -10.96 6.45
N GLU A 245 -9.72 -9.70 6.85
CA GLU A 245 -8.61 -8.77 6.78
C GLU A 245 -7.47 -9.17 7.74
N VAL A 246 -7.79 -9.63 8.97
CA VAL A 246 -6.79 -10.20 9.89
C VAL A 246 -6.17 -11.46 9.29
N GLU A 247 -6.98 -12.37 8.76
CA GLU A 247 -6.50 -13.56 8.06
C GLU A 247 -5.53 -13.19 6.95
N ARG A 248 -5.91 -12.29 6.06
CA ARG A 248 -5.11 -11.83 4.93
C ARG A 248 -3.77 -11.26 5.38
N THR A 249 -3.76 -10.41 6.40
CA THR A 249 -2.52 -9.78 6.89
C THR A 249 -1.58 -10.77 7.55
N ILE A 250 -2.10 -11.78 8.26
CA ILE A 250 -1.30 -12.88 8.84
C ILE A 250 -0.70 -13.77 7.74
N LEU A 251 -1.49 -14.19 6.77
CA LEU A 251 -1.05 -15.04 5.66
C LEU A 251 -0.05 -14.31 4.74
N ASN A 252 -0.15 -13.00 4.63
CA ASN A 252 0.78 -12.19 3.84
C ASN A 252 2.23 -12.28 4.35
N VAL A 253 2.48 -12.64 5.62
CA VAL A 253 3.84 -12.85 6.13
C VAL A 253 4.57 -13.90 5.29
N HIS A 254 3.95 -15.06 5.06
CA HIS A 254 4.53 -16.11 4.24
C HIS A 254 4.51 -15.74 2.74
N ARG A 255 3.44 -15.12 2.27
CA ARG A 255 3.31 -14.70 0.87
C ARG A 255 4.43 -13.73 0.46
N TYR A 256 4.70 -12.72 1.27
CA TYR A 256 5.74 -11.74 0.96
C TYR A 256 7.14 -12.33 1.10
N LYS A 257 7.36 -13.23 2.09
CA LYS A 257 8.62 -13.98 2.19
C LYS A 257 8.88 -14.80 0.92
N ALA A 258 7.88 -15.55 0.46
CA ALA A 258 7.98 -16.35 -0.75
C ALA A 258 8.22 -15.47 -1.99
N ALA A 259 7.51 -14.35 -2.11
CA ALA A 259 7.66 -13.43 -3.21
C ALA A 259 9.05 -12.77 -3.28
N LEU A 260 9.63 -12.40 -2.13
CA LEU A 260 11.00 -11.90 -2.06
C LEU A 260 12.01 -12.97 -2.47
N LEU A 261 11.83 -14.22 -2.03
CA LEU A 261 12.70 -15.34 -2.42
C LEU A 261 12.64 -15.65 -3.92
N GLN A 262 11.47 -15.46 -4.54
CA GLN A 262 11.25 -15.68 -6.00
C GLN A 262 11.77 -14.52 -6.85
N SER A 263 11.88 -13.32 -6.29
CA SER A 263 12.18 -12.11 -7.04
C SER A 263 13.47 -12.21 -7.88
N PRO A 264 14.62 -12.65 -7.36
CA PRO A 264 15.87 -12.69 -8.12
C PRO A 264 15.78 -13.58 -9.37
N GLU A 265 15.19 -14.75 -9.24
CA GLU A 265 15.00 -15.68 -10.37
C GLU A 265 14.00 -15.10 -11.39
N GLN A 266 12.90 -14.52 -10.90
CA GLN A 266 11.88 -13.91 -11.75
C GLN A 266 12.44 -12.74 -12.55
N GLU A 267 13.32 -11.94 -12.00
CA GLU A 267 13.98 -10.81 -12.67
C GLU A 267 14.80 -11.26 -13.88
N ILE A 268 15.67 -12.26 -13.68
CA ILE A 268 16.49 -12.79 -14.76
C ILE A 268 15.62 -13.45 -15.83
N ARG A 269 14.64 -14.25 -15.41
CA ARG A 269 13.71 -14.91 -16.35
C ARG A 269 12.94 -13.90 -17.18
N SER A 270 12.43 -12.85 -16.56
CA SER A 270 11.66 -11.82 -17.27
C SER A 270 12.52 -10.98 -18.20
N LEU A 271 13.76 -10.67 -17.79
CA LEU A 271 14.71 -9.97 -18.66
C LEU A 271 15.03 -10.79 -19.90
N LEU A 272 15.37 -12.06 -19.73
CA LEU A 272 15.68 -12.97 -20.85
C LEU A 272 14.46 -13.13 -21.77
N ASN A 273 13.26 -13.30 -21.19
CA ASN A 273 12.03 -13.37 -21.96
C ASN A 273 11.76 -12.08 -22.77
N ALA A 274 12.01 -10.91 -22.19
CA ALA A 274 11.84 -9.63 -22.88
C ALA A 274 12.88 -9.43 -24.00
N LEU A 275 14.13 -9.86 -23.79
CA LEU A 275 15.18 -9.82 -24.82
C LEU A 275 14.86 -10.76 -26.01
N ASP A 276 14.19 -11.86 -25.72
CA ASP A 276 13.70 -12.82 -26.75
C ASP A 276 12.38 -12.37 -27.43
N GLY A 277 11.91 -11.16 -27.11
CA GLY A 277 10.66 -10.60 -27.66
C GLY A 277 9.38 -11.11 -26.99
N GLY A 278 9.47 -11.80 -25.86
CA GLY A 278 8.34 -12.32 -25.10
C GLY A 278 7.62 -11.25 -24.30
N TYR A 279 6.38 -11.54 -23.92
CA TYR A 279 5.56 -10.67 -23.08
C TYR A 279 5.98 -10.74 -21.61
N THR A 280 6.27 -9.59 -21.02
CA THR A 280 6.49 -9.43 -19.58
C THR A 280 5.30 -8.73 -18.93
N ALA A 281 4.66 -9.40 -17.97
CA ALA A 281 3.45 -8.90 -17.32
C ALA A 281 3.70 -7.58 -16.59
N PRO A 282 2.75 -6.62 -16.63
CA PRO A 282 2.89 -5.34 -15.92
C PRO A 282 2.76 -5.51 -14.41
N SER A 283 3.37 -4.58 -13.67
CA SER A 283 3.30 -4.48 -12.22
C SER A 283 3.41 -3.03 -11.77
N PRO A 284 2.77 -2.64 -10.66
CA PRO A 284 3.07 -1.37 -10.04
C PRO A 284 4.56 -1.30 -9.68
N GLY A 285 5.14 -0.11 -9.82
CA GLY A 285 6.47 0.21 -9.33
C GLY A 285 6.42 0.70 -7.87
N GLY A 286 7.59 0.91 -7.30
CA GLY A 286 7.77 1.51 -5.98
C GLY A 286 8.45 0.61 -4.96
N ASP A 287 8.57 1.12 -3.74
CA ASP A 287 9.17 0.41 -2.62
C ASP A 287 8.26 -0.76 -2.19
N PRO A 288 8.75 -2.00 -2.14
CA PRO A 288 7.98 -3.16 -1.67
C PRO A 288 7.45 -3.04 -0.24
N ILE A 289 8.08 -2.24 0.61
CA ILE A 289 7.61 -2.03 1.98
C ILE A 289 6.34 -1.19 1.98
N ALA A 290 6.33 -0.12 1.20
CA ALA A 290 5.16 0.74 1.05
C ALA A 290 4.07 0.09 0.19
N ASN A 291 4.47 -0.66 -0.85
CA ASN A 291 3.55 -1.34 -1.77
C ASN A 291 3.99 -2.79 -2.03
N PRO A 292 3.62 -3.74 -1.17
CA PRO A 292 3.97 -5.15 -1.35
C PRO A 292 3.46 -5.80 -2.64
N ASN A 293 2.53 -5.17 -3.36
CA ASN A 293 2.04 -5.67 -4.64
C ASN A 293 3.09 -5.56 -5.77
N THR A 294 4.18 -4.85 -5.54
CA THR A 294 5.34 -4.83 -6.43
C THR A 294 6.08 -6.17 -6.46
N LEU A 295 5.85 -7.04 -5.47
CA LEU A 295 6.46 -8.35 -5.36
C LEU A 295 5.65 -9.46 -6.08
N PRO A 296 6.30 -10.49 -6.62
CA PRO A 296 7.73 -10.57 -6.89
C PRO A 296 8.15 -9.53 -7.93
N THR A 297 9.37 -9.05 -7.85
CA THR A 297 9.97 -8.13 -8.82
C THR A 297 10.22 -8.79 -10.19
N GLY A 298 10.79 -8.09 -11.15
CA GLY A 298 11.03 -8.63 -12.49
C GLY A 298 9.80 -8.57 -13.41
N ARG A 299 8.96 -7.57 -13.22
CA ARG A 299 7.82 -7.29 -14.11
C ARG A 299 8.03 -5.95 -14.83
N ASN A 300 7.21 -5.70 -15.84
CA ASN A 300 7.21 -4.43 -16.55
C ASN A 300 6.53 -3.36 -15.66
N LEU A 301 7.33 -2.42 -15.16
CA LEU A 301 6.85 -1.44 -14.18
C LEU A 301 5.99 -0.36 -14.84
N PHE A 302 4.87 -0.02 -14.21
CA PHE A 302 4.10 1.17 -14.53
C PHE A 302 4.02 2.09 -13.29
N ALA A 303 4.15 3.40 -13.54
CA ALA A 303 4.09 4.40 -12.48
C ALA A 303 2.64 4.73 -12.06
N ILE A 304 1.66 4.45 -12.92
CA ILE A 304 0.25 4.77 -12.69
C ILE A 304 -0.51 3.48 -12.40
N ASN A 305 -1.25 3.45 -11.30
CA ASN A 305 -2.18 2.35 -11.03
C ASN A 305 -3.39 2.45 -11.98
N ALA A 306 -3.35 1.67 -13.06
CA ALA A 306 -4.41 1.67 -14.07
C ALA A 306 -5.80 1.24 -13.54
N GLU A 307 -5.85 0.48 -12.44
CA GLU A 307 -7.11 0.06 -11.81
C GLU A 307 -7.75 1.17 -10.95
N ALA A 308 -6.92 2.07 -10.42
CA ALA A 308 -7.38 3.20 -9.60
C ALA A 308 -7.36 4.54 -10.35
N THR A 309 -6.96 4.54 -11.62
CA THR A 309 -6.82 5.76 -12.44
C THR A 309 -7.67 5.63 -13.72
N PRO A 310 -8.49 6.62 -14.01
CA PRO A 310 -8.76 7.81 -13.20
C PRO A 310 -9.65 7.52 -11.99
N SER A 311 -9.48 8.30 -10.90
CA SER A 311 -10.45 8.28 -9.80
C SER A 311 -11.83 8.76 -10.30
N GLU A 312 -12.91 8.36 -9.62
CA GLU A 312 -14.27 8.76 -9.99
C GLU A 312 -14.41 10.28 -10.10
N SER A 313 -13.82 11.03 -9.15
CA SER A 313 -13.84 12.49 -9.18
C SER A 313 -13.04 13.08 -10.34
N ALA A 314 -11.91 12.45 -10.71
CA ALA A 314 -11.10 12.86 -11.87
C ALA A 314 -11.84 12.57 -13.19
N TRP A 315 -12.52 11.42 -13.28
CA TRP A 315 -13.35 11.06 -14.42
C TRP A 315 -14.47 12.06 -14.65
N GLU A 316 -15.23 12.43 -13.61
CA GLU A 316 -16.32 13.41 -13.70
C GLU A 316 -15.81 14.81 -14.08
N LYS A 317 -14.65 15.23 -13.54
CA LYS A 317 -14.01 16.49 -13.94
C LYS A 317 -13.53 16.45 -15.40
N GLY A 318 -12.91 15.36 -15.81
CA GLY A 318 -12.46 15.16 -17.19
C GLY A 318 -13.61 15.20 -18.19
N LYS A 319 -14.73 14.56 -17.86
CA LYS A 319 -15.96 14.59 -18.67
C LYS A 319 -16.50 16.02 -18.84
N LYS A 320 -16.63 16.77 -17.74
CA LYS A 320 -17.05 18.18 -17.81
C LYS A 320 -16.10 19.05 -18.63
N LEU A 321 -14.79 18.81 -18.51
CA LEU A 321 -13.78 19.54 -19.28
C LEU A 321 -13.90 19.24 -20.79
N ALA A 322 -14.12 17.99 -21.16
CA ALA A 322 -14.32 17.59 -22.54
C ALA A 322 -15.62 18.18 -23.11
N GLU A 323 -16.74 18.14 -22.36
CA GLU A 323 -18.01 18.76 -22.73
C GLU A 323 -17.85 20.28 -22.95
N ASN A 324 -17.19 20.98 -22.03
CA ASN A 324 -16.91 22.42 -22.16
C ASN A 324 -16.06 22.73 -23.40
N THR A 325 -15.06 21.90 -23.67
CA THR A 325 -14.18 22.08 -24.85
C THR A 325 -14.97 21.95 -26.16
N ILE A 326 -15.83 20.93 -26.24
CA ILE A 326 -16.72 20.72 -27.40
C ILE A 326 -17.70 21.88 -27.54
N GLU A 327 -18.30 22.32 -26.44
CA GLU A 327 -19.27 23.44 -26.46
C GLU A 327 -18.61 24.77 -26.89
N MET A 328 -17.41 25.06 -26.39
CA MET A 328 -16.65 26.23 -26.82
C MET A 328 -16.32 26.19 -28.32
N TYR A 329 -15.96 25.01 -28.84
CA TYR A 329 -15.74 24.85 -30.26
C TYR A 329 -16.98 25.08 -31.09
N ARG A 330 -18.12 24.48 -30.69
CA ARG A 330 -19.43 24.67 -31.36
C ARG A 330 -19.85 26.14 -31.44
N LYS A 331 -19.68 26.87 -30.34
CA LYS A 331 -19.99 28.32 -30.29
C LYS A 331 -19.16 29.14 -31.27
N ARG A 332 -17.93 28.72 -31.58
CA ARG A 332 -17.01 29.42 -32.50
C ARG A 332 -17.12 28.97 -33.95
N HIS A 333 -17.76 27.82 -34.21
CA HIS A 333 -17.75 27.15 -35.51
C HIS A 333 -19.17 26.75 -35.99
N ASN A 334 -20.16 27.64 -35.80
CA ASN A 334 -21.52 27.44 -36.28
C ASN A 334 -22.10 26.07 -35.89
N ASP A 335 -22.01 25.74 -34.63
CA ASP A 335 -22.52 24.49 -34.02
C ASP A 335 -21.90 23.20 -34.57
N SER A 336 -20.77 23.26 -35.28
CA SER A 336 -20.08 22.09 -35.76
C SER A 336 -19.26 21.40 -34.67
N ILE A 337 -19.13 20.07 -34.75
CA ILE A 337 -18.35 19.26 -33.81
C ILE A 337 -16.91 19.13 -34.30
N PRO A 338 -15.87 19.23 -33.42
CA PRO A 338 -14.50 19.06 -33.81
C PRO A 338 -14.24 17.63 -34.32
N ARG A 339 -13.64 17.48 -35.49
CA ARG A 339 -13.28 16.16 -36.05
C ARG A 339 -12.06 15.57 -35.35
N LYS A 340 -11.22 16.39 -34.74
CA LYS A 340 -9.99 15.99 -34.05
C LYS A 340 -9.72 16.98 -32.93
N VAL A 341 -9.36 16.46 -31.76
CA VAL A 341 -8.93 17.23 -30.59
C VAL A 341 -7.57 16.68 -30.17
N SER A 342 -6.65 17.57 -29.82
CA SER A 342 -5.34 17.21 -29.30
C SER A 342 -5.13 17.90 -27.96
N TYR A 343 -4.69 17.15 -26.98
CA TYR A 343 -4.24 17.66 -25.68
C TYR A 343 -2.75 17.40 -25.54
N THR A 344 -2.00 18.41 -25.12
CA THR A 344 -0.60 18.25 -24.76
C THR A 344 -0.54 18.07 -23.27
N LEU A 345 -0.10 16.89 -22.82
CA LEU A 345 0.08 16.55 -21.41
C LEU A 345 1.56 16.67 -21.08
N TRP A 346 1.90 17.48 -20.09
CA TRP A 346 3.27 17.59 -19.60
C TRP A 346 3.52 16.45 -18.61
N SER A 347 4.64 15.76 -18.77
CA SER A 347 5.03 14.69 -17.85
C SER A 347 5.36 15.28 -16.49
N GLY A 348 4.67 14.83 -15.45
CA GLY A 348 4.89 15.24 -14.05
C GLY A 348 3.71 15.96 -13.41
N GLU A 349 2.60 16.10 -14.11
CA GLU A 349 1.33 16.56 -13.54
C GLU A 349 0.35 15.40 -13.33
#